data_cc27100eae357365573fed8cbb1c7a79
#
_entry.id   cc27100eae357365573fed8cbb1c7a79
#
_cell.length_a   1.000
_cell.length_b   1.000
_cell.length_c   1.000
_cell.angle_alpha   90.00
_cell.angle_beta   90.00
_cell.angle_gamma   90.00
#
_symmetry.space_group_name_H-M   'P 1'
#
loop_
_entity.id
_entity.type
_entity.pdbx_description
1 polymer ?
#
loop_
_entity_poly.entity_id
_entity_poly.type
_entity_poly.pdbx_seq_one_letter_code
_entity_poly.pdbx_strand_id
1 'polypeptide(L)'
;KTKKQTGYLAHLWAKLILKFSNISYSIKGLDKVLNDKQYVIISNHQSAIDILVTFASIPNPIAFFTKKELFLIPIFGWAMKAAGMISVNRSNKNKSKSSVDEALLKINNTKLSILNYPEGTRTQFDALKEFKKGGFILAIKSNYPILPLTILYKKDMINNEIRLVVDNSIDTLNYKMSDRDILIDKVRSTIQSNLN
;
A
#
# COMPACT_ATOMS: atom_id res chain seq x y z
N LYS A 1 1.37 8.24 20.52
CA LYS A 1 1.67 6.90 21.09
C LYS A 1 0.70 5.83 20.58
N THR A 2 -0.59 6.06 20.55
CA THR A 2 -1.65 5.08 20.23
C THR A 2 -1.54 4.48 18.81
N LYS A 3 -1.14 5.25 17.79
CA LYS A 3 -1.12 4.78 16.40
C LYS A 3 0.07 3.86 16.06
N LYS A 4 1.20 3.99 16.74
CA LYS A 4 2.32 3.06 16.62
C LYS A 4 1.92 1.68 17.19
N GLN A 5 1.17 1.67 18.29
CA GLN A 5 0.63 0.45 18.91
C GLN A 5 -0.42 -0.22 18.01
N THR A 6 -1.30 0.56 17.38
CA THR A 6 -2.31 0.02 16.44
C THR A 6 -1.65 -0.59 15.20
N GLY A 7 -0.58 0.01 14.70
CA GLY A 7 0.22 -0.56 13.60
C GLY A 7 0.85 -1.90 13.96
N TYR A 8 1.39 -2.03 15.17
CA TYR A 8 1.93 -3.29 15.67
C TYR A 8 0.86 -4.39 15.80
N LEU A 9 -0.32 -4.03 16.31
CA LEU A 9 -1.45 -4.96 16.41
C LEU A 9 -1.92 -5.42 15.03
N ALA A 10 -2.00 -4.52 14.05
CA ALA A 10 -2.36 -4.86 12.67
C ALA A 10 -1.33 -5.82 12.03
N HIS A 11 -0.03 -5.61 12.28
CA HIS A 11 1.04 -6.49 11.85
C HIS A 11 0.93 -7.89 12.47
N LEU A 12 0.73 -7.98 13.79
CA LEU A 12 0.54 -9.26 14.49
C LEU A 12 -0.72 -9.98 13.99
N TRP A 13 -1.83 -9.27 13.86
CA TRP A 13 -3.09 -9.79 13.34
C TRP A 13 -2.94 -10.36 11.94
N ALA A 14 -2.26 -9.64 11.04
CA ALA A 14 -2.00 -10.12 9.69
C ALA A 14 -1.15 -11.39 9.66
N LYS A 15 -0.09 -11.45 10.49
CA LYS A 15 0.73 -12.66 10.64
C LYS A 15 -0.06 -13.86 11.14
N LEU A 16 -0.93 -13.67 12.12
CA LEU A 16 -1.77 -14.73 12.65
C LEU A 16 -2.74 -15.26 11.60
N ILE A 17 -3.42 -14.38 10.85
CA ILE A 17 -4.33 -14.80 9.78
C ILE A 17 -3.56 -15.62 8.72
N LEU A 18 -2.42 -15.12 8.23
CA LEU A 18 -1.63 -15.83 7.22
C LEU A 18 -1.19 -17.22 7.73
N LYS A 19 -0.75 -17.29 8.99
CA LYS A 19 -0.37 -18.56 9.64
C LYS A 19 -1.54 -19.53 9.73
N PHE A 20 -2.70 -19.10 10.24
CA PHE A 20 -3.87 -19.96 10.38
C PHE A 20 -4.51 -20.36 9.04
N SER A 21 -4.33 -19.54 8.00
CA SER A 21 -4.77 -19.86 6.64
C SER A 21 -3.75 -20.70 5.87
N ASN A 22 -2.68 -21.15 6.50
CA ASN A 22 -1.59 -21.91 5.88
C ASN A 22 -1.02 -21.23 4.62
N ILE A 23 -0.90 -19.89 4.65
CA ILE A 23 -0.35 -19.10 3.56
C ILE A 23 1.10 -18.78 3.87
N SER A 24 2.01 -19.34 3.07
CA SER A 24 3.44 -19.04 3.13
C SER A 24 3.75 -17.80 2.34
N TYR A 25 4.64 -16.96 2.88
CA TYR A 25 5.14 -15.79 2.17
C TYR A 25 6.62 -15.56 2.46
N SER A 26 7.32 -14.99 1.50
CA SER A 26 8.72 -14.58 1.61
C SER A 26 8.89 -13.10 1.25
N ILE A 27 9.96 -12.48 1.77
CA ILE A 27 10.25 -11.07 1.56
C ILE A 27 11.67 -10.94 1.04
N LYS A 28 11.83 -10.17 -0.05
CA LYS A 28 13.13 -9.78 -0.60
C LYS A 28 13.29 -8.26 -0.48
N GLY A 29 14.44 -7.78 -0.02
CA GLY A 29 14.77 -6.35 0.03
C GLY A 29 14.18 -5.61 1.23
N LEU A 30 13.85 -6.30 2.33
CA LEU A 30 13.32 -5.67 3.54
C LEU A 30 14.33 -4.69 4.19
N ASP A 31 15.63 -4.92 3.99
CA ASP A 31 16.74 -4.06 4.40
C ASP A 31 16.66 -2.63 3.84
N LYS A 32 15.93 -2.43 2.75
CA LYS A 32 15.69 -1.12 2.12
C LYS A 32 14.62 -0.28 2.85
N VAL A 33 13.91 -0.87 3.81
CA VAL A 33 12.86 -0.19 4.58
C VAL A 33 13.44 0.38 5.87
N LEU A 34 13.45 1.71 5.97
CA LEU A 34 13.89 2.39 7.20
C LEU A 34 12.74 2.45 8.21
N ASN A 35 12.96 1.97 9.43
CA ASN A 35 11.92 1.79 10.45
C ASN A 35 11.18 3.07 10.86
N ASP A 36 11.83 4.23 10.85
CA ASP A 36 11.24 5.49 11.29
C ASP A 36 10.84 6.42 10.14
N LYS A 37 10.95 5.94 8.90
CA LYS A 37 10.61 6.70 7.70
C LYS A 37 9.18 6.41 7.25
N GLN A 38 8.45 7.46 6.87
CA GLN A 38 7.12 7.31 6.25
C GLN A 38 7.27 7.19 4.73
N TYR A 39 6.38 6.39 4.13
CA TYR A 39 6.36 6.13 2.70
C TYR A 39 4.95 6.25 2.12
N VAL A 40 4.86 6.62 0.86
CA VAL A 40 3.74 6.24 0.03
C VAL A 40 4.11 4.92 -0.65
N ILE A 41 3.54 3.84 -0.16
CA ILE A 41 3.81 2.47 -0.66
C ILE A 41 2.93 2.24 -1.89
N ILE A 42 3.55 1.93 -3.02
CA ILE A 42 2.85 1.64 -4.28
C ILE A 42 3.08 0.18 -4.64
N SER A 43 2.00 -0.57 -4.85
CA SER A 43 2.08 -2.00 -5.16
C SER A 43 1.06 -2.40 -6.23
N ASN A 44 1.35 -3.47 -6.99
CA ASN A 44 0.36 -4.18 -7.78
C ASN A 44 -0.67 -4.86 -6.86
N HIS A 45 -1.85 -5.21 -7.39
CA HIS A 45 -2.94 -5.77 -6.60
C HIS A 45 -3.64 -6.92 -7.30
N GLN A 46 -3.54 -8.13 -6.75
CA GLN A 46 -4.12 -9.34 -7.32
C GLN A 46 -5.18 -9.96 -6.38
N SER A 47 -5.00 -9.85 -5.06
CA SER A 47 -5.84 -10.51 -4.06
C SER A 47 -6.10 -9.65 -2.82
N ALA A 48 -7.12 -9.99 -2.04
CA ALA A 48 -7.30 -9.40 -0.71
C ALA A 48 -6.13 -9.76 0.24
N ILE A 49 -5.45 -10.87 -0.01
CA ILE A 49 -4.30 -11.36 0.76
C ILE A 49 -3.10 -10.42 0.64
N ASP A 50 -2.99 -9.65 -0.46
CA ASP A 50 -1.90 -8.67 -0.65
C ASP A 50 -1.81 -7.68 0.51
N ILE A 51 -2.96 -7.28 1.04
CA ILE A 51 -3.03 -6.37 2.19
C ILE A 51 -2.42 -7.04 3.42
N LEU A 52 -2.79 -8.31 3.69
CA LEU A 52 -2.27 -9.06 4.84
C LEU A 52 -0.77 -9.30 4.71
N VAL A 53 -0.29 -9.71 3.53
CA VAL A 53 1.14 -9.92 3.28
C VAL A 53 1.91 -8.62 3.45
N THR A 54 1.41 -7.50 2.94
CA THR A 54 2.06 -6.19 3.11
C THR A 54 2.12 -5.79 4.58
N PHE A 55 1.01 -5.94 5.33
CA PHE A 55 0.98 -5.64 6.77
C PHE A 55 1.91 -6.53 7.57
N ALA A 56 1.96 -7.83 7.25
CA ALA A 56 2.83 -8.79 7.93
C ALA A 56 4.31 -8.60 7.62
N SER A 57 4.63 -7.97 6.49
CA SER A 57 5.99 -7.82 5.98
C SER A 57 6.65 -6.51 6.34
N ILE A 58 5.93 -5.39 6.21
CA ILE A 58 6.50 -4.05 6.39
C ILE A 58 6.39 -3.63 7.85
N PRO A 59 7.52 -3.30 8.51
CA PRO A 59 7.53 -2.98 9.94
C PRO A 59 6.89 -1.64 10.28
N ASN A 60 6.83 -0.73 9.31
CA ASN A 60 6.26 0.61 9.49
C ASN A 60 4.74 0.53 9.64
N PRO A 61 4.11 1.35 10.51
CA PRO A 61 2.67 1.43 10.59
C PRO A 61 2.07 1.89 9.26
N ILE A 62 1.09 1.13 8.74
CA ILE A 62 0.50 1.36 7.42
C ILE A 62 -1.00 1.67 7.57
N ALA A 63 -1.48 2.68 6.84
CA ALA A 63 -2.87 2.83 6.50
C ALA A 63 -3.08 2.60 4.99
N PHE A 64 -4.28 2.25 4.57
CA PHE A 64 -4.58 2.09 3.15
C PHE A 64 -5.92 2.73 2.78
N PHE A 65 -6.08 3.00 1.50
CA PHE A 65 -7.33 3.47 0.95
C PHE A 65 -8.35 2.34 0.83
N THR A 66 -9.49 2.48 1.46
CA THR A 66 -10.55 1.46 1.45
C THR A 66 -11.91 2.04 1.08
N LYS A 67 -12.83 1.18 0.63
CA LYS A 67 -14.19 1.58 0.29
C LYS A 67 -14.94 2.10 1.51
N LYS A 68 -15.72 3.16 1.33
CA LYS A 68 -16.53 3.78 2.39
C LYS A 68 -17.48 2.77 3.04
N GLU A 69 -18.05 1.86 2.25
CA GLU A 69 -19.03 0.87 2.69
C GLU A 69 -18.47 -0.08 3.75
N LEU A 70 -17.17 -0.36 3.74
CA LEU A 70 -16.52 -1.22 4.72
C LEU A 70 -16.51 -0.60 6.13
N PHE A 71 -16.55 0.73 6.23
CA PHE A 71 -16.66 1.42 7.53
C PHE A 71 -18.04 1.29 8.17
N LEU A 72 -19.05 0.86 7.40
CA LEU A 72 -20.41 0.64 7.90
C LEU A 72 -20.58 -0.73 8.58
N ILE A 73 -19.63 -1.66 8.39
CA ILE A 73 -19.66 -2.97 9.02
C ILE A 73 -19.34 -2.80 10.52
N PRO A 74 -20.25 -3.18 11.43
CA PRO A 74 -20.02 -3.09 12.87
C PRO A 74 -18.71 -3.79 13.28
N ILE A 75 -18.04 -3.31 14.31
CA ILE A 75 -16.76 -3.78 14.83
C ILE A 75 -15.63 -3.60 13.81
N PHE A 76 -15.74 -4.15 12.58
CA PHE A 76 -14.73 -4.06 11.54
C PHE A 76 -14.48 -2.62 11.10
N GLY A 77 -15.54 -1.85 10.86
CA GLY A 77 -15.45 -0.43 10.51
C GLY A 77 -14.83 0.41 11.63
N TRP A 78 -15.16 0.11 12.88
CA TRP A 78 -14.55 0.77 14.06
C TRP A 78 -13.06 0.44 14.16
N ALA A 79 -12.67 -0.82 13.98
CA ALA A 79 -11.27 -1.25 13.98
C ALA A 79 -10.47 -0.55 12.86
N MET A 80 -11.01 -0.48 11.65
CA MET A 80 -10.39 0.23 10.53
C MET A 80 -10.23 1.73 10.81
N LYS A 81 -11.23 2.37 11.40
CA LYS A 81 -11.18 3.79 11.79
C LYS A 81 -10.11 4.02 12.86
N ALA A 82 -10.06 3.18 13.89
CA ALA A 82 -9.04 3.22 14.93
C ALA A 82 -7.63 2.99 14.36
N ALA A 83 -7.47 2.04 13.42
CA ALA A 83 -6.23 1.76 12.73
C ALA A 83 -5.79 2.87 11.75
N GLY A 84 -6.62 3.89 11.56
CA GLY A 84 -6.25 5.02 10.71
C GLY A 84 -6.51 4.81 9.22
N MET A 85 -7.27 3.82 8.80
CA MET A 85 -7.61 3.61 7.40
C MET A 85 -8.33 4.82 6.78
N ILE A 86 -8.17 5.01 5.49
CA ILE A 86 -8.69 6.18 4.75
C ILE A 86 -9.85 5.75 3.87
N SER A 87 -10.99 6.38 4.07
CA SER A 87 -12.19 6.15 3.28
C SER A 87 -12.08 6.81 1.91
N VAL A 88 -12.34 6.05 0.84
CA VAL A 88 -12.38 6.59 -0.53
C VAL A 88 -13.74 6.36 -1.16
N ASN A 89 -14.33 7.44 -1.65
CA ASN A 89 -15.49 7.35 -2.54
C ASN A 89 -14.98 7.28 -3.99
N ARG A 90 -15.02 6.10 -4.60
CA ARG A 90 -14.49 5.85 -5.94
C ARG A 90 -15.47 6.26 -7.07
N SER A 91 -16.73 6.57 -6.75
CA SER A 91 -17.78 6.87 -7.73
C SER A 91 -17.80 8.32 -8.22
N ASN A 92 -17.04 9.21 -7.57
CA ASN A 92 -17.08 10.64 -7.91
C ASN A 92 -15.66 11.23 -7.96
N LYS A 93 -15.26 11.75 -9.14
CA LYS A 93 -13.93 12.36 -9.37
C LYS A 93 -13.62 13.54 -8.43
N ASN A 94 -14.60 14.35 -8.08
CA ASN A 94 -14.42 15.48 -7.15
C ASN A 94 -14.17 15.00 -5.72
N LYS A 95 -14.75 13.85 -5.32
CA LYS A 95 -14.52 13.22 -4.02
C LYS A 95 -13.21 12.43 -3.96
N SER A 96 -12.62 12.07 -5.09
CA SER A 96 -11.27 11.46 -5.10
C SER A 96 -10.18 12.49 -4.78
N LYS A 97 -10.36 13.75 -5.15
CA LYS A 97 -9.47 14.85 -4.76
C LYS A 97 -9.51 15.08 -3.24
N SER A 98 -10.70 15.09 -2.64
CA SER A 98 -10.84 15.20 -1.18
C SER A 98 -10.21 14.03 -0.43
N SER A 99 -10.15 12.83 -1.02
CA SER A 99 -9.49 11.67 -0.40
C SER A 99 -7.96 11.81 -0.38
N VAL A 100 -7.36 12.46 -1.37
CA VAL A 100 -5.92 12.78 -1.36
C VAL A 100 -5.62 13.83 -0.28
N ASP A 101 -6.47 14.84 -0.15
CA ASP A 101 -6.28 15.90 0.86
C ASP A 101 -6.49 15.34 2.29
N GLU A 102 -7.46 14.44 2.49
CA GLU A 102 -7.63 13.70 3.75
C GLU A 102 -6.39 12.84 4.06
N ALA A 103 -5.84 12.17 3.04
CA ALA A 103 -4.61 11.38 3.19
C ALA A 103 -3.41 12.25 3.55
N LEU A 104 -3.29 13.44 2.96
CA LEU A 104 -2.25 14.41 3.30
C LEU A 104 -2.33 14.85 4.76
N LEU A 105 -3.52 15.25 5.21
CA LEU A 105 -3.74 15.63 6.61
C LEU A 105 -3.38 14.47 7.56
N LYS A 106 -3.71 13.24 7.18
CA LYS A 106 -3.45 12.06 7.98
C LYS A 106 -1.98 11.72 8.06
N ILE A 107 -1.28 11.73 6.92
CA ILE A 107 0.17 11.49 6.84
C ILE A 107 0.94 12.52 7.67
N ASN A 108 0.60 13.80 7.55
CA ASN A 108 1.30 14.88 8.24
C ASN A 108 1.08 14.85 9.77
N ASN A 109 -0.09 14.38 10.21
CA ASN A 109 -0.45 14.33 11.63
C ASN A 109 -0.16 12.97 12.28
N THR A 110 0.37 12.01 11.54
CA THR A 110 0.62 10.64 12.06
C THR A 110 1.92 10.10 11.50
N LYS A 111 2.47 9.08 12.12
CA LYS A 111 3.64 8.36 11.59
C LYS A 111 3.24 7.16 10.70
N LEU A 112 2.09 7.24 10.02
CA LEU A 112 1.60 6.17 9.16
C LEU A 112 2.17 6.30 7.74
N SER A 113 2.65 5.22 7.18
CA SER A 113 2.85 5.07 5.73
C SER A 113 1.50 4.81 5.05
N ILE A 114 1.34 5.19 3.80
CA ILE A 114 0.09 4.97 3.06
C ILE A 114 0.30 3.94 1.97
N LEU A 115 -0.41 2.81 2.07
CA LEU A 115 -0.45 1.79 1.02
C LEU A 115 -1.49 2.17 -0.04
N ASN A 116 -1.07 2.19 -1.28
CA ASN A 116 -1.91 2.46 -2.43
C ASN A 116 -1.70 1.41 -3.52
N TYR A 117 -2.80 0.89 -4.03
CA TYR A 117 -2.85 0.02 -5.20
C TYR A 117 -3.34 0.87 -6.38
N PRO A 118 -2.45 1.39 -7.23
CA PRO A 118 -2.80 2.42 -8.21
C PRO A 118 -3.70 1.91 -9.35
N GLU A 119 -3.74 0.61 -9.59
CA GLU A 119 -4.66 -0.01 -10.55
C GLU A 119 -6.14 0.21 -10.18
N GLY A 120 -6.42 0.39 -8.88
CA GLY A 120 -7.75 0.67 -8.35
C GLY A 120 -8.72 -0.51 -8.39
N THR A 121 -8.28 -1.66 -8.87
CA THR A 121 -8.99 -2.94 -8.89
C THR A 121 -7.96 -4.07 -8.84
N ARG A 122 -8.40 -5.27 -8.49
CA ARG A 122 -7.56 -6.46 -8.57
C ARG A 122 -7.36 -6.87 -10.03
N THR A 123 -6.14 -7.28 -10.37
CA THR A 123 -5.77 -7.78 -11.70
C THR A 123 -5.40 -9.24 -11.59
N GLN A 124 -5.86 -10.07 -12.51
CA GLN A 124 -5.40 -11.46 -12.58
C GLN A 124 -4.11 -11.50 -13.41
N PHE A 125 -3.05 -12.12 -12.80
CA PHE A 125 -1.80 -12.53 -13.46
C PHE A 125 -1.01 -11.47 -14.26
N ASP A 126 0.21 -11.22 -13.85
CA ASP A 126 1.38 -10.63 -14.55
C ASP A 126 1.20 -9.37 -15.44
N ALA A 127 -0.03 -8.94 -15.68
CA ALA A 127 -0.32 -7.73 -16.44
C ALA A 127 -0.74 -6.57 -15.52
N LEU A 128 0.12 -5.56 -15.41
CA LEU A 128 -0.22 -4.31 -14.73
C LEU A 128 -1.22 -3.50 -15.55
N LYS A 129 -2.31 -3.09 -14.93
CA LYS A 129 -3.20 -2.08 -15.50
C LYS A 129 -2.56 -0.69 -15.45
N GLU A 130 -3.21 0.26 -16.10
CA GLU A 130 -2.84 1.66 -16.01
C GLU A 130 -2.92 2.16 -14.55
N PHE A 131 -1.89 2.89 -14.12
CA PHE A 131 -1.81 3.41 -12.77
C PHE A 131 -2.56 4.73 -12.62
N LYS A 132 -3.47 4.78 -11.66
CA LYS A 132 -4.20 5.99 -11.28
C LYS A 132 -3.29 6.97 -10.55
N LYS A 133 -3.48 8.24 -10.81
CA LYS A 133 -2.60 9.34 -10.40
C LYS A 133 -2.61 9.65 -8.89
N GLY A 134 -3.65 9.21 -8.15
CA GLY A 134 -3.90 9.66 -6.77
C GLY A 134 -2.77 9.44 -5.78
N GLY A 135 -2.17 8.24 -5.76
CA GLY A 135 -1.05 7.92 -4.88
C GLY A 135 0.21 8.73 -5.20
N PHE A 136 0.46 9.02 -6.47
CA PHE A 136 1.61 9.81 -6.91
C PHE A 136 1.44 11.29 -6.57
N ILE A 137 0.22 11.83 -6.73
CA ILE A 137 -0.12 13.19 -6.28
C ILE A 137 0.09 13.32 -4.77
N LEU A 138 -0.32 12.29 -4.00
CA LEU A 138 -0.11 12.25 -2.56
C LEU A 138 1.38 12.29 -2.23
N ALA A 139 2.21 11.48 -2.88
CA ALA A 139 3.65 11.40 -2.65
C ALA A 139 4.35 12.74 -2.94
N ILE A 140 4.06 13.36 -4.09
CA ILE A 140 4.63 14.67 -4.46
C ILE A 140 4.20 15.76 -3.47
N LYS A 141 2.90 15.84 -3.13
CA LYS A 141 2.39 16.88 -2.21
C LYS A 141 2.86 16.72 -0.77
N SER A 142 3.13 15.50 -0.33
CA SER A 142 3.62 15.21 1.03
C SER A 142 5.13 15.23 1.14
N ASN A 143 5.85 15.23 0.02
CA ASN A 143 7.30 15.03 -0.04
C ASN A 143 7.75 13.69 0.59
N TYR A 144 6.86 12.71 0.72
CA TYR A 144 7.23 11.39 1.20
C TYR A 144 7.70 10.51 0.04
N PRO A 145 8.80 9.75 0.23
CA PRO A 145 9.31 8.88 -0.81
C PRO A 145 8.30 7.79 -1.16
N ILE A 146 8.28 7.42 -2.43
CA ILE A 146 7.55 6.24 -2.87
C ILE A 146 8.39 4.99 -2.56
N LEU A 147 7.77 3.99 -1.94
CA LEU A 147 8.33 2.67 -1.77
C LEU A 147 7.62 1.71 -2.74
N PRO A 148 8.25 1.32 -3.86
CA PRO A 148 7.68 0.33 -4.76
C PRO A 148 7.70 -1.05 -4.12
N LEU A 149 6.56 -1.75 -4.15
CA LEU A 149 6.44 -3.15 -3.76
C LEU A 149 5.90 -3.95 -4.93
N THR A 150 6.42 -5.16 -5.11
CA THR A 150 5.86 -6.13 -6.06
C THR A 150 5.42 -7.37 -5.32
N ILE A 151 4.16 -7.78 -5.55
CA ILE A 151 3.59 -9.00 -4.99
C ILE A 151 3.47 -10.02 -6.11
N LEU A 152 4.12 -11.17 -5.91
CA LEU A 152 4.22 -12.27 -6.86
C LEU A 152 3.50 -13.49 -6.29
N TYR A 153 2.62 -14.09 -7.08
CA TYR A 153 2.01 -15.37 -6.81
C TYR A 153 2.69 -16.43 -7.69
N LYS A 154 3.39 -17.36 -7.09
CA LYS A 154 4.01 -18.44 -7.86
C LYS A 154 2.94 -19.43 -8.30
N LYS A 155 2.83 -19.63 -9.63
CA LYS A 155 1.84 -20.54 -10.26
C LYS A 155 2.11 -22.03 -10.04
N ASP A 156 3.36 -22.43 -9.75
CA ASP A 156 3.81 -23.80 -9.84
C ASP A 156 4.02 -24.47 -8.47
N MET A 157 3.52 -23.87 -7.39
CA MET A 157 3.78 -24.37 -6.05
C MET A 157 2.59 -25.09 -5.46
N ILE A 158 2.83 -26.32 -5.05
CA ILE A 158 2.01 -27.12 -4.14
C ILE A 158 1.72 -26.37 -2.83
N ASN A 159 2.56 -25.39 -2.49
CA ASN A 159 2.40 -24.48 -1.36
C ASN A 159 2.17 -23.04 -1.89
N ASN A 160 1.00 -22.49 -1.68
CA ASN A 160 0.61 -21.11 -2.05
C ASN A 160 1.58 -20.04 -1.50
N GLU A 161 2.83 -20.03 -1.98
CA GLU A 161 3.82 -19.06 -1.54
C GLU A 161 3.65 -17.72 -2.25
N ILE A 162 3.53 -16.67 -1.47
CA ILE A 162 3.48 -15.30 -1.97
C ILE A 162 4.83 -14.65 -1.71
N ARG A 163 5.44 -14.05 -2.75
CA ARG A 163 6.69 -13.32 -2.60
C ARG A 163 6.43 -11.82 -2.66
N LEU A 164 6.89 -11.09 -1.64
CA LEU A 164 6.94 -9.65 -1.64
C LEU A 164 8.36 -9.18 -1.97
N VAL A 165 8.50 -8.36 -3.00
CA VAL A 165 9.76 -7.70 -3.37
C VAL A 165 9.67 -6.23 -3.01
N VAL A 166 10.61 -5.77 -2.20
CA VAL A 166 10.76 -4.36 -1.84
C VAL A 166 11.87 -3.76 -2.69
N ASP A 167 11.58 -2.70 -3.42
CA ASP A 167 12.56 -1.97 -4.21
C ASP A 167 13.13 -0.75 -3.47
N ASN A 168 14.14 -0.11 -4.05
CA ASN A 168 14.70 1.11 -3.50
C ASN A 168 13.63 2.22 -3.52
N SER A 169 13.53 2.95 -2.42
CA SER A 169 12.60 4.07 -2.36
C SER A 169 13.00 5.18 -3.34
N ILE A 170 11.99 5.77 -3.97
CA ILE A 170 12.15 6.89 -4.90
C ILE A 170 11.83 8.17 -4.14
N ASP A 171 12.82 9.05 -4.00
CA ASP A 171 12.63 10.37 -3.40
C ASP A 171 11.72 11.24 -4.28
N THR A 172 10.82 11.99 -3.66
CA THR A 172 9.84 12.84 -4.35
C THR A 172 10.10 14.34 -4.17
N LEU A 173 11.09 14.74 -3.39
CA LEU A 173 11.39 16.15 -3.09
C LEU A 173 11.62 17.00 -4.34
N ASN A 174 12.26 16.43 -5.37
CA ASN A 174 12.59 17.13 -6.61
C ASN A 174 11.52 16.98 -7.70
N TYR A 175 10.43 16.24 -7.45
CA TYR A 175 9.34 16.07 -8.42
C TYR A 175 8.29 17.16 -8.25
N LYS A 176 7.97 17.82 -9.36
CA LYS A 176 6.84 18.76 -9.47
C LYS A 176 5.59 18.02 -9.95
N MET A 177 4.45 18.66 -9.86
CA MET A 177 3.19 18.08 -10.37
C MET A 177 3.20 17.84 -11.89
N SER A 178 4.05 18.56 -12.64
CA SER A 178 4.33 18.31 -14.07
C SER A 178 5.03 16.98 -14.32
N ASP A 179 5.86 16.54 -13.37
CA ASP A 179 6.71 15.35 -13.51
C ASP A 179 6.02 14.06 -13.04
N ARG A 180 4.76 14.20 -12.65
CA ARG A 180 3.94 13.10 -12.10
C ARG A 180 3.89 11.89 -13.02
N ASP A 181 3.73 12.09 -14.32
CA ASP A 181 3.57 10.98 -15.27
C ASP A 181 4.93 10.24 -15.45
N ILE A 182 6.05 10.95 -15.43
CA ILE A 182 7.41 10.36 -15.39
C ILE A 182 7.58 9.50 -14.12
N LEU A 183 7.11 9.99 -12.98
CA LEU A 183 7.18 9.24 -11.71
C LEU A 183 6.31 7.98 -11.74
N ILE A 184 5.12 8.04 -12.36
CA ILE A 184 4.24 6.89 -12.58
C ILE A 184 4.96 5.83 -13.41
N ASP A 185 5.53 6.21 -14.55
CA ASP A 185 6.21 5.30 -15.47
C ASP A 185 7.42 4.64 -14.80
N LYS A 186 8.20 5.41 -14.02
CA LYS A 186 9.34 4.88 -13.27
C LYS A 186 8.91 3.80 -12.27
N VAL A 187 7.89 4.07 -11.45
CA VAL A 187 7.40 3.10 -10.46
C VAL A 187 6.77 1.89 -11.15
N ARG A 188 5.99 2.12 -12.20
CA ARG A 188 5.36 1.05 -12.99
C ARG A 188 6.40 0.13 -13.62
N SER A 189 7.45 0.68 -14.23
CA SER A 189 8.55 -0.09 -14.81
C SER A 189 9.31 -0.90 -13.76
N THR A 190 9.54 -0.33 -12.57
CA THR A 190 10.15 -1.04 -11.45
C THR A 190 9.32 -2.27 -11.04
N ILE A 191 8.00 -2.10 -10.87
CA ILE A 191 7.11 -3.22 -10.52
C ILE A 191 7.04 -4.24 -11.64
N GLN A 192 6.93 -3.78 -12.91
CA GLN A 192 6.86 -4.67 -14.08
C GLN A 192 8.12 -5.53 -14.23
N SER A 193 9.31 -4.97 -13.95
CA SER A 193 10.58 -5.72 -14.05
C SER A 193 10.68 -6.88 -13.05
N ASN A 194 9.97 -6.83 -11.94
CA ASN A 194 9.91 -7.93 -10.97
C ASN A 194 8.85 -8.98 -11.32
N LEU A 195 7.86 -8.63 -12.16
CA LEU A 195 6.80 -9.56 -12.59
C LEU A 195 7.24 -10.45 -13.75
N ASN A 196 8.24 -10.01 -14.51
CA ASN A 196 8.86 -10.78 -15.61
C ASN A 196 9.92 -11.74 -15.06
#